data_ed3ef58161c4e193c672add941ca1285
#
_entry.id   ed3ef58161c4e193c672add941ca1285
#
_cell.length_a   1.000
_cell.length_b   1.000
_cell.length_c   1.000
_cell.angle_alpha   90.00
_cell.angle_beta   90.00
_cell.angle_gamma   90.00
#
_symmetry.space_group_name_H-M   'P 1'
#
loop_
_entity.id
_entity.type
_entity.pdbx_description
1 polymer ?
#
loop_
_entity_poly.entity_id
_entity_poly.type
_entity_poly.pdbx_seq_one_letter_code
_entity_poly.pdbx_strand_id
1 'polypeptide(L)'
;MSGSDAEVKKAAELKLWLESRITELQEEIERMKEALNYVDTTLRAETFRSASELVSEAGEIAERRELRKDKGGQPIAIASITSAKLVIEPAPSVTLRVDVPPFKSFLLGKILQGMKAKDEDLVAKGKLADGEQLRFNFEERNGSVSRVVVENYREKSRLNEILNTVSWTFSRMLEK
;
A
#
# COMPACT_ATOMS: atom_id res chain seq x y z
N MET A 1 -15.62 -66.46 10.36
CA MET A 1 -14.35 -65.72 10.76
C MET A 1 -13.58 -65.11 9.63
N SER A 2 -13.94 -65.30 8.38
CA SER A 2 -13.19 -64.74 7.21
C SER A 2 -13.54 -63.31 6.81
N GLY A 3 -14.61 -62.70 7.35
CA GLY A 3 -15.03 -61.34 6.98
C GLY A 3 -14.17 -60.21 7.62
N SER A 4 -13.80 -60.41 8.87
CA SER A 4 -13.05 -59.44 9.67
C SER A 4 -11.62 -59.23 9.14
N ASP A 5 -10.94 -60.26 8.70
CA ASP A 5 -9.56 -60.16 8.17
C ASP A 5 -9.50 -59.44 6.82
N ALA A 6 -10.51 -59.63 5.98
CA ALA A 6 -10.60 -58.91 4.69
C ALA A 6 -10.95 -57.45 4.86
N GLU A 7 -11.76 -57.08 5.86
CA GLU A 7 -12.06 -55.67 6.19
C GLU A 7 -10.85 -54.98 6.78
N VAL A 8 -10.12 -55.63 7.68
CA VAL A 8 -8.87 -55.07 8.25
C VAL A 8 -7.81 -54.85 7.17
N LYS A 9 -7.67 -55.79 6.24
CA LYS A 9 -6.74 -55.64 5.13
C LYS A 9 -7.09 -54.47 4.22
N LYS A 10 -8.38 -54.33 3.87
CA LYS A 10 -8.84 -53.14 3.07
C LYS A 10 -8.64 -51.84 3.81
N ALA A 11 -8.91 -51.81 5.11
CA ALA A 11 -8.66 -50.61 5.92
C ALA A 11 -7.17 -50.23 5.98
N ALA A 12 -6.28 -51.23 6.09
CA ALA A 12 -4.83 -51.01 6.07
C ALA A 12 -4.35 -50.47 4.70
N GLU A 13 -4.86 -51.05 3.60
CA GLU A 13 -4.54 -50.54 2.24
C GLU A 13 -5.04 -49.13 2.03
N LEU A 14 -6.26 -48.82 2.47
CA LEU A 14 -6.83 -47.46 2.41
C LEU A 14 -6.02 -46.48 3.27
N LYS A 15 -5.59 -46.88 4.45
CA LYS A 15 -4.74 -46.06 5.31
C LYS A 15 -3.43 -45.68 4.61
N LEU A 16 -2.71 -46.66 4.05
CA LEU A 16 -1.47 -46.44 3.34
C LEU A 16 -1.67 -45.50 2.13
N TRP A 17 -2.75 -45.67 1.39
CA TRP A 17 -3.10 -44.83 0.28
C TRP A 17 -3.38 -43.37 0.73
N LEU A 18 -4.14 -43.20 1.82
CA LEU A 18 -4.42 -41.89 2.41
C LEU A 18 -3.14 -41.19 2.91
N GLU A 19 -2.26 -41.94 3.60
CA GLU A 19 -0.98 -41.39 4.07
C GLU A 19 -0.09 -40.93 2.90
N SER A 20 -0.02 -41.71 1.82
CA SER A 20 0.69 -41.31 0.59
C SER A 20 0.07 -40.07 -0.04
N ARG A 21 -1.26 -40.00 -0.13
CA ARG A 21 -1.96 -38.86 -0.71
C ARG A 21 -1.79 -37.58 0.11
N ILE A 22 -1.78 -37.69 1.43
CA ILE A 22 -1.49 -36.57 2.32
C ILE A 22 -0.09 -36.03 2.07
N THR A 23 0.90 -36.91 1.94
CA THR A 23 2.30 -36.49 1.66
C THR A 23 2.40 -35.78 0.32
N GLU A 24 1.80 -36.33 -0.75
CA GLU A 24 1.75 -35.69 -2.08
C GLU A 24 1.13 -34.29 -2.03
N LEU A 25 0.01 -34.15 -1.34
CA LEU A 25 -0.67 -32.86 -1.18
C LEU A 25 0.14 -31.87 -0.36
N GLN A 26 0.87 -32.33 0.64
CA GLN A 26 1.77 -31.48 1.41
C GLN A 26 2.93 -30.94 0.55
N GLU A 27 3.52 -31.78 -0.28
CA GLU A 27 4.56 -31.36 -1.23
C GLU A 27 4.01 -30.39 -2.28
N GLU A 28 2.77 -30.58 -2.74
CA GLU A 28 2.10 -29.67 -3.67
C GLU A 28 1.85 -28.30 -3.02
N ILE A 29 1.40 -28.28 -1.76
CA ILE A 29 1.22 -27.05 -0.98
C ILE A 29 2.53 -26.28 -0.83
N GLU A 30 3.64 -26.96 -0.51
CA GLU A 30 4.93 -26.28 -0.40
C GLU A 30 5.39 -25.68 -1.72
N ARG A 31 5.25 -26.40 -2.83
CA ARG A 31 5.55 -25.85 -4.18
C ARG A 31 4.69 -24.64 -4.52
N MET A 32 3.40 -24.66 -4.17
CA MET A 32 2.51 -23.51 -4.38
C MET A 32 2.89 -22.32 -3.51
N LYS A 33 3.33 -22.54 -2.28
CA LYS A 33 3.83 -21.47 -1.39
C LYS A 33 5.11 -20.83 -1.93
N GLU A 34 6.03 -21.63 -2.46
CA GLU A 34 7.25 -21.12 -3.09
C GLU A 34 6.92 -20.27 -4.33
N ALA A 35 6.00 -20.75 -5.18
CA ALA A 35 5.54 -20.01 -6.34
C ALA A 35 4.86 -18.68 -5.95
N LEU A 36 4.02 -18.71 -4.92
CA LEU A 36 3.37 -17.50 -4.39
C LEU A 36 4.40 -16.49 -3.87
N ASN A 37 5.39 -16.94 -3.11
CA ASN A 37 6.47 -16.09 -2.63
C ASN A 37 7.30 -15.48 -3.78
N TYR A 38 7.54 -16.24 -4.84
CA TYR A 38 8.20 -15.72 -6.05
C TYR A 38 7.36 -14.64 -6.73
N VAL A 39 6.06 -14.87 -6.90
CA VAL A 39 5.14 -13.88 -7.48
C VAL A 39 5.07 -12.61 -6.62
N ASP A 40 4.95 -12.75 -5.31
CA ASP A 40 4.93 -11.62 -4.38
C ASP A 40 6.23 -10.81 -4.45
N THR A 41 7.37 -11.50 -4.54
CA THR A 41 8.67 -10.84 -4.66
C THR A 41 8.80 -10.10 -5.99
N THR A 42 8.33 -10.71 -7.07
CA THR A 42 8.35 -10.10 -8.42
C THR A 42 7.41 -8.89 -8.48
N LEU A 43 6.20 -9.02 -7.96
CA LEU A 43 5.24 -7.90 -7.89
C LEU A 43 5.79 -6.74 -7.05
N ARG A 44 6.45 -7.03 -5.93
CA ARG A 44 7.13 -6.01 -5.13
C ARG A 44 8.25 -5.34 -5.94
N ALA A 45 9.09 -6.09 -6.61
CA ALA A 45 10.19 -5.55 -7.41
C ALA A 45 9.69 -4.67 -8.56
N GLU A 46 8.60 -5.05 -9.24
CA GLU A 46 8.00 -4.26 -10.32
C GLU A 46 7.27 -3.01 -9.81
N THR A 47 6.57 -3.12 -8.69
CA THR A 47 5.97 -1.95 -8.02
C THR A 47 7.06 -0.96 -7.57
N PHE A 48 8.21 -1.48 -7.13
CA PHE A 48 9.38 -0.66 -6.80
C PHE A 48 10.02 0.00 -8.02
N ARG A 49 10.04 -0.66 -9.19
CA ARG A 49 10.56 -0.08 -10.42
C ARG A 49 9.71 1.08 -10.92
N SER A 50 8.39 0.94 -10.93
CA SER A 50 7.50 2.01 -11.39
C SER A 50 7.56 3.25 -10.49
N ALA A 51 7.71 3.08 -9.19
CA ALA A 51 7.93 4.19 -8.26
C ALA A 51 9.31 4.83 -8.44
N SER A 52 10.34 4.02 -8.72
CA SER A 52 11.71 4.48 -8.95
C SER A 52 11.86 5.19 -10.31
N GLU A 53 11.18 4.74 -11.36
CA GLU A 53 11.20 5.35 -12.69
C GLU A 53 10.49 6.71 -12.71
N LEU A 54 9.39 6.87 -11.97
CA LEU A 54 8.69 8.16 -11.84
C LEU A 54 9.44 9.18 -10.99
N VAL A 55 10.35 8.72 -10.14
CA VAL A 55 11.19 9.59 -9.32
C VAL A 55 12.49 9.97 -10.04
N SER A 56 12.96 9.16 -10.99
CA SER A 56 14.13 9.52 -11.83
C SER A 56 13.87 10.72 -12.76
N GLU A 57 12.61 11.06 -13.04
CA GLU A 57 12.26 12.29 -13.75
C GLU A 57 12.24 13.55 -12.86
N ALA A 58 12.28 13.43 -11.53
CA ALA A 58 12.10 14.55 -10.59
C ALA A 58 13.20 14.69 -9.50
N GLY A 59 14.32 13.98 -9.62
CA GLY A 59 15.42 14.08 -8.66
C GLY A 59 15.49 12.90 -7.68
N GLU A 60 16.64 12.75 -7.02
CA GLU A 60 16.93 11.64 -6.08
C GLU A 60 15.89 11.52 -4.96
N ILE A 61 15.41 10.31 -4.70
CA ILE A 61 14.61 10.02 -3.49
C ILE A 61 15.48 10.32 -2.27
N ALA A 62 15.17 11.41 -1.57
CA ALA A 62 15.90 11.80 -0.38
C ALA A 62 15.55 10.91 0.81
N GLU A 63 14.30 10.43 0.90
CA GLU A 63 13.84 9.66 2.04
C GLU A 63 12.64 8.78 1.66
N ARG A 64 12.59 7.58 2.25
CA ARG A 64 11.47 6.66 2.15
C ARG A 64 10.95 6.35 3.54
N ARG A 65 9.65 6.54 3.77
CA ARG A 65 9.00 6.29 5.05
C ARG A 65 7.84 5.32 4.90
N GLU A 66 7.77 4.36 5.80
CA GLU A 66 6.60 3.52 5.96
C GLU A 66 5.58 4.20 6.89
N LEU A 67 4.34 4.31 6.42
CA LEU A 67 3.21 4.76 7.22
C LEU A 67 2.53 3.54 7.83
N ARG A 68 2.38 3.53 9.16
CA ARG A 68 1.83 2.40 9.91
C ARG A 68 0.59 2.84 10.68
N LYS A 69 -0.36 1.92 10.89
CA LYS A 69 -1.56 2.20 11.68
C LYS A 69 -1.21 2.51 13.13
N ASP A 70 -0.30 1.71 13.71
CA ASP A 70 0.16 1.81 15.09
C ASP A 70 1.68 1.63 15.17
N LYS A 71 2.29 2.05 16.29
CA LYS A 71 3.72 1.79 16.56
C LYS A 71 3.98 0.29 16.62
N GLY A 72 4.56 -0.26 15.55
CA GLY A 72 4.86 -1.68 15.42
C GLY A 72 3.86 -2.50 14.60
N GLY A 73 2.78 -1.88 14.09
CA GLY A 73 1.83 -2.52 13.17
C GLY A 73 2.39 -2.72 11.75
N GLN A 74 1.63 -3.45 10.92
CA GLN A 74 1.98 -3.59 9.51
C GLN A 74 1.94 -2.24 8.78
N PRO A 75 2.81 -2.01 7.79
CA PRO A 75 2.77 -0.81 6.99
C PRO A 75 1.47 -0.76 6.17
N ILE A 76 0.80 0.37 6.20
CA ILE A 76 -0.43 0.64 5.44
C ILE A 76 -0.16 1.41 4.15
N ALA A 77 0.94 2.14 4.10
CA ALA A 77 1.39 2.86 2.91
C ALA A 77 2.89 3.12 2.96
N ILE A 78 3.46 3.44 1.81
CA ILE A 78 4.86 3.85 1.67
C ILE A 78 4.87 5.27 1.10
N ALA A 79 5.62 6.16 1.74
CA ALA A 79 5.85 7.52 1.31
C ALA A 79 7.26 7.65 0.74
N SER A 80 7.37 8.07 -0.51
CA SER A 80 8.62 8.43 -1.18
C SER A 80 8.73 9.95 -1.22
N ILE A 81 9.78 10.50 -0.62
CA ILE A 81 9.95 11.92 -0.36
C ILE A 81 11.16 12.43 -1.14
N THR A 82 10.96 13.47 -1.92
CA THR A 82 12.03 14.27 -2.54
C THR A 82 11.97 15.69 -1.99
N SER A 83 12.88 16.57 -2.37
CA SER A 83 12.89 17.97 -1.91
C SER A 83 11.60 18.75 -2.23
N ALA A 84 10.89 18.39 -3.29
CA ALA A 84 9.70 19.10 -3.77
C ALA A 84 8.44 18.23 -3.91
N LYS A 85 8.58 16.91 -3.88
CA LYS A 85 7.52 15.97 -4.21
C LYS A 85 7.40 14.87 -3.17
N LEU A 86 6.17 14.54 -2.82
CA LEU A 86 5.79 13.44 -1.94
C LEU A 86 4.87 12.51 -2.73
N VAL A 87 5.23 11.25 -2.82
CA VAL A 87 4.41 10.19 -3.43
C VAL A 87 4.06 9.19 -2.35
N ILE A 88 2.78 8.90 -2.19
CA ILE A 88 2.26 7.97 -1.19
C ILE A 88 1.50 6.86 -1.91
N GLU A 89 1.94 5.64 -1.69
CA GLU A 89 1.33 4.43 -2.27
C GLU A 89 0.84 3.52 -1.15
N PRO A 90 -0.43 3.08 -1.18
CA PRO A 90 -0.92 2.07 -0.26
C PRO A 90 -0.09 0.80 -0.33
N ALA A 91 0.10 0.13 0.80
CA ALA A 91 0.78 -1.17 0.83
C ALA A 91 0.02 -2.20 -0.03
N PRO A 92 0.69 -3.14 -0.69
CA PRO A 92 0.05 -4.13 -1.57
C PRO A 92 -1.05 -4.97 -0.90
N SER A 93 -0.95 -5.15 0.41
CA SER A 93 -1.93 -5.87 1.24
C SER A 93 -3.14 -5.02 1.64
N VAL A 94 -3.18 -3.74 1.26
CA VAL A 94 -4.15 -2.76 1.74
C VAL A 94 -5.00 -2.26 0.58
N THR A 95 -6.31 -2.34 0.72
CA THR A 95 -7.27 -1.79 -0.24
C THR A 95 -7.99 -0.61 0.38
N LEU A 96 -7.79 0.59 -0.16
CA LEU A 96 -8.37 1.85 0.32
C LEU A 96 -9.36 2.37 -0.71
N ARG A 97 -10.64 2.20 -0.46
CA ARG A 97 -11.68 2.66 -1.38
C ARG A 97 -11.81 4.18 -1.37
N VAL A 98 -11.83 4.78 -2.55
CA VAL A 98 -11.90 6.26 -2.72
C VAL A 98 -13.23 6.86 -2.26
N ASP A 99 -14.30 6.07 -2.22
CA ASP A 99 -15.64 6.50 -1.80
C ASP A 99 -15.82 6.52 -0.27
N VAL A 100 -14.89 5.93 0.48
CA VAL A 100 -14.98 5.89 1.94
C VAL A 100 -14.48 7.21 2.55
N PRO A 101 -15.31 7.92 3.32
CA PRO A 101 -14.80 9.00 4.16
C PRO A 101 -13.78 8.43 5.15
N PRO A 102 -12.71 9.13 5.44
CA PRO A 102 -12.43 10.55 5.26
C PRO A 102 -11.52 10.91 4.08
N PHE A 103 -11.29 10.04 3.10
CA PHE A 103 -10.33 10.30 2.02
C PHE A 103 -10.63 11.61 1.28
N LYS A 104 -11.79 11.67 0.59
CA LYS A 104 -12.16 12.85 -0.21
C LYS A 104 -12.51 14.06 0.65
N SER A 105 -13.30 13.87 1.70
CA SER A 105 -13.82 14.99 2.48
C SER A 105 -12.78 15.61 3.41
N PHE A 106 -11.95 14.82 4.05
CA PHE A 106 -10.97 15.30 5.02
C PHE A 106 -9.58 15.49 4.42
N LEU A 107 -8.95 14.43 3.89
CA LEU A 107 -7.60 14.52 3.37
C LEU A 107 -7.52 15.48 2.17
N LEU A 108 -8.30 15.23 1.13
CA LEU A 108 -8.24 16.05 -0.08
C LEU A 108 -8.93 17.40 0.14
N GLY A 109 -10.18 17.41 0.61
CA GLY A 109 -11.02 18.60 0.66
C GLY A 109 -10.65 19.58 1.77
N LYS A 110 -10.31 19.10 2.94
CA LYS A 110 -10.01 19.98 4.09
C LYS A 110 -8.52 20.26 4.23
N ILE A 111 -7.68 19.27 4.18
CA ILE A 111 -6.24 19.43 4.46
C ILE A 111 -5.47 19.90 3.23
N LEU A 112 -5.43 19.11 2.16
CA LEU A 112 -4.64 19.45 0.98
C LEU A 112 -5.20 20.68 0.24
N GLN A 113 -6.52 20.76 0.05
CA GLN A 113 -7.14 21.93 -0.55
C GLN A 113 -6.99 23.18 0.33
N GLY A 114 -7.05 23.03 1.66
CA GLY A 114 -6.81 24.13 2.58
C GLY A 114 -5.38 24.67 2.53
N MET A 115 -4.39 23.78 2.40
CA MET A 115 -2.98 24.19 2.20
C MET A 115 -2.78 24.88 0.85
N LYS A 116 -3.39 24.35 -0.23
CA LYS A 116 -3.35 24.95 -1.56
C LYS A 116 -3.97 26.34 -1.57
N ALA A 117 -5.15 26.53 -0.98
CA ALA A 117 -5.82 27.82 -0.90
C ALA A 117 -4.99 28.88 -0.15
N LYS A 118 -4.30 28.48 0.94
CA LYS A 118 -3.36 29.39 1.64
C LYS A 118 -2.21 29.82 0.74
N ASP A 119 -1.69 28.92 -0.07
CA ASP A 119 -0.61 29.24 -1.01
C ASP A 119 -1.10 30.13 -2.15
N GLU A 120 -2.27 29.91 -2.69
CA GLU A 120 -2.90 30.77 -3.69
C GLU A 120 -3.10 32.21 -3.16
N ASP A 121 -3.48 32.35 -1.90
CA ASP A 121 -3.56 33.66 -1.22
C ASP A 121 -2.18 34.33 -1.06
N LEU A 122 -1.13 33.53 -0.78
CA LEU A 122 0.24 34.04 -0.72
C LEU A 122 0.75 34.49 -2.11
N VAL A 123 0.41 33.78 -3.17
CA VAL A 123 0.71 34.17 -4.55
C VAL A 123 -0.01 35.49 -4.89
N ALA A 124 -1.29 35.59 -4.58
CA ALA A 124 -2.08 36.80 -4.79
C ALA A 124 -1.51 38.04 -4.05
N LYS A 125 -0.89 37.82 -2.88
CA LYS A 125 -0.20 38.86 -2.08
C LYS A 125 1.25 39.10 -2.49
N GLY A 126 1.75 38.42 -3.52
CA GLY A 126 3.15 38.56 -3.99
C GLY A 126 4.19 37.98 -3.00
N LYS A 127 3.78 37.15 -2.05
CA LYS A 127 4.65 36.52 -1.05
C LYS A 127 5.15 35.14 -1.47
N LEU A 128 4.58 34.57 -2.51
CA LEU A 128 4.97 33.31 -3.12
C LEU A 128 4.98 33.48 -4.64
N ALA A 129 5.97 32.88 -5.31
CA ALA A 129 6.02 32.88 -6.76
C ALA A 129 4.91 32.04 -7.38
N ASP A 130 4.41 32.44 -8.54
CA ASP A 130 3.44 31.64 -9.27
C ASP A 130 4.08 30.30 -9.70
N GLY A 131 3.36 29.21 -9.49
CA GLY A 131 3.86 27.85 -9.72
C GLY A 131 4.46 27.15 -8.48
N GLU A 132 4.75 27.88 -7.40
CA GLU A 132 5.28 27.32 -6.14
C GLU A 132 4.20 26.91 -5.12
N GLN A 133 2.92 27.15 -5.43
CA GLN A 133 1.80 26.72 -4.60
C GLN A 133 1.72 25.17 -4.56
N LEU A 134 1.26 24.66 -3.43
CA LEU A 134 1.03 23.24 -3.25
C LEU A 134 0.09 22.72 -4.33
N ARG A 135 0.49 21.63 -4.96
CA ARG A 135 -0.32 20.87 -5.91
C ARG A 135 -0.50 19.47 -5.41
N PHE A 136 -1.64 18.87 -5.65
CA PHE A 136 -1.87 17.48 -5.32
C PHE A 136 -2.76 16.82 -6.37
N ASN A 137 -2.54 15.52 -6.53
CA ASN A 137 -3.34 14.64 -7.39
C ASN A 137 -3.42 13.27 -6.73
N PHE A 138 -4.39 12.46 -7.13
CA PHE A 138 -4.48 11.06 -6.76
C PHE A 138 -4.87 10.21 -7.95
N GLU A 139 -4.40 9.00 -7.96
CA GLU A 139 -4.75 7.99 -8.94
C GLU A 139 -5.61 6.93 -8.28
N GLU A 140 -6.65 6.49 -8.97
CA GLU A 140 -7.47 5.37 -8.54
C GLU A 140 -7.37 4.21 -9.54
N ARG A 141 -7.46 3.00 -8.99
CA ARG A 141 -7.57 1.78 -9.78
C ARG A 141 -8.66 0.91 -9.18
N ASN A 142 -9.65 0.53 -10.00
CA ASN A 142 -10.80 -0.28 -9.57
C ASN A 142 -11.54 0.29 -8.34
N GLY A 143 -11.72 1.62 -8.27
CA GLY A 143 -12.38 2.28 -7.15
C GLY A 143 -11.55 2.37 -5.87
N SER A 144 -10.27 2.04 -5.92
CA SER A 144 -9.35 2.10 -4.79
C SER A 144 -8.22 3.08 -5.06
N VAL A 145 -7.73 3.72 -4.01
CA VAL A 145 -6.58 4.63 -4.08
C VAL A 145 -5.35 3.83 -4.49
N SER A 146 -4.75 4.20 -5.62
CA SER A 146 -3.49 3.63 -6.12
C SER A 146 -2.30 4.47 -5.70
N ARG A 147 -2.44 5.79 -5.78
CA ARG A 147 -1.35 6.73 -5.48
C ARG A 147 -1.90 8.09 -5.08
N VAL A 148 -1.23 8.77 -4.16
CA VAL A 148 -1.43 10.18 -3.85
C VAL A 148 -0.12 10.91 -4.08
N VAL A 149 -0.17 11.98 -4.86
CA VAL A 149 1.00 12.81 -5.19
C VAL A 149 0.78 14.21 -4.64
N VAL A 150 1.75 14.74 -3.92
CA VAL A 150 1.75 16.11 -3.41
C VAL A 150 3.05 16.77 -3.83
N GLU A 151 2.96 17.92 -4.47
CA GLU A 151 4.09 18.71 -4.94
C GLU A 151 4.14 20.06 -4.23
N ASN A 152 5.33 20.61 -4.09
CA ASN A 152 5.55 21.92 -3.49
C ASN A 152 5.05 22.03 -2.04
N TYR A 153 5.29 21.01 -1.25
CA TYR A 153 4.97 21.06 0.19
C TYR A 153 5.86 22.06 0.95
N ARG A 154 7.01 22.44 0.39
CA ARG A 154 7.98 23.47 0.78
C ARG A 154 8.66 23.27 2.13
N GLU A 155 7.90 23.06 3.18
CA GLU A 155 8.42 23.01 4.55
C GLU A 155 8.30 21.61 5.15
N LYS A 156 9.28 21.23 5.96
CA LYS A 156 9.29 19.95 6.66
C LYS A 156 8.11 19.82 7.66
N SER A 157 7.65 20.93 8.21
CA SER A 157 6.45 20.99 9.05
C SER A 157 5.20 20.56 8.28
N ARG A 158 5.01 21.07 7.07
CA ARG A 158 3.91 20.70 6.19
C ARG A 158 4.00 19.24 5.72
N LEU A 159 5.22 18.79 5.37
CA LEU A 159 5.46 17.38 5.05
C LEU A 159 5.00 16.46 6.17
N ASN A 160 5.40 16.75 7.40
CA ASN A 160 5.00 15.95 8.55
C ASN A 160 3.48 16.01 8.83
N GLU A 161 2.85 17.17 8.66
CA GLU A 161 1.40 17.32 8.77
C GLU A 161 0.67 16.46 7.74
N ILE A 162 1.12 16.48 6.48
CA ILE A 162 0.55 15.64 5.40
C ILE A 162 0.72 14.15 5.72
N LEU A 163 1.93 13.71 6.10
CA LEU A 163 2.21 12.31 6.42
C LEU A 163 1.36 11.81 7.59
N ASN A 164 1.25 12.59 8.66
CA ASN A 164 0.43 12.25 9.81
C ASN A 164 -1.06 12.17 9.44
N THR A 165 -1.53 13.12 8.65
CA THR A 165 -2.92 13.15 8.17
C THR A 165 -3.25 11.97 7.27
N VAL A 166 -2.34 11.62 6.35
CA VAL A 166 -2.51 10.44 5.47
C VAL A 166 -2.53 9.16 6.30
N SER A 167 -1.59 9.00 7.22
CA SER A 167 -1.54 7.83 8.11
C SER A 167 -2.84 7.66 8.90
N TRP A 168 -3.35 8.75 9.49
CA TRP A 168 -4.62 8.75 10.19
C TRP A 168 -5.80 8.43 9.27
N THR A 169 -5.86 9.07 8.09
CA THR A 169 -6.95 8.89 7.11
C THR A 169 -7.00 7.44 6.63
N PHE A 170 -5.88 6.89 6.23
CA PHE A 170 -5.78 5.51 5.73
C PHE A 170 -6.12 4.49 6.84
N SER A 171 -5.67 4.75 8.07
CA SER A 171 -6.04 3.91 9.22
C SER A 171 -7.56 3.90 9.44
N ARG A 172 -8.21 5.06 9.36
CA ARG A 172 -9.68 5.17 9.51
C ARG A 172 -10.45 4.51 8.37
N MET A 173 -9.92 4.54 7.15
CA MET A 173 -10.53 3.84 6.00
C MET A 173 -10.50 2.32 6.16
N LEU A 174 -9.52 1.78 6.87
CA LEU A 174 -9.38 0.34 7.13
C LEU A 174 -10.23 -0.16 8.31
N GLU A 175 -10.79 0.74 9.11
CA GLU A 175 -11.67 0.40 10.25
C GLU A 175 -13.13 0.19 9.83
N LYS A 176 -13.47 0.45 8.58
CA LYS A 176 -14.82 0.27 7.99
C LYS A 176 -14.83 -0.86 6.98
#